data_f343f0356fa492826111f13dc3ac4cbb
#
_entry.id   f343f0356fa492826111f13dc3ac4cbb
#
_cell.length_a   1.000
_cell.length_b   1.000
_cell.length_c   1.000
_cell.angle_alpha   90.00
_cell.angle_beta   90.00
_cell.angle_gamma   90.00
#
_symmetry.space_group_name_H-M   'P 1'
#
loop_
_entity.id
_entity.type
_entity.pdbx_description
1 polymer ?
#
loop_
_entity_poly.entity_id
_entity_poly.type
_entity_poly.pdbx_seq_one_letter_code
_entity_poly.pdbx_strand_id
1 'polypeptide(L)'
;MKTVIALVALFAGVCRAQEVAPSPSQVRPLLVGAVAPDAPLRGIDGKTTSLKAALDGRPSVVIFYRGGWCPYCNAHLREVKDVQADLAKLGYVTVAISPDRPEELAKTAKKHDLPYALLSDSKMEAARAYGIAYQVDAQTLKRMAGHGVDLMKSSGEPHDWLPVPSVFIIGKDGAVKFVYANPDIRVRLKAPVLLAAAKAALEEPAPPKP
;
A
#
# COMPACT_ATOMS: atom_id res chain seq x y z
N MET A 1 29.76 -42.60 -24.77
CA MET A 1 29.42 -41.69 -23.66
C MET A 1 28.58 -40.58 -24.25
N LYS A 2 27.26 -40.56 -23.96
CA LYS A 2 26.35 -39.51 -24.45
C LYS A 2 26.12 -38.52 -23.28
N THR A 3 26.66 -37.31 -23.42
CA THR A 3 26.53 -36.25 -22.42
C THR A 3 25.14 -35.60 -22.58
N VAL A 4 24.25 -35.79 -21.60
CA VAL A 4 22.96 -35.13 -21.53
C VAL A 4 23.17 -33.77 -20.86
N ILE A 5 23.08 -32.70 -21.63
CA ILE A 5 23.07 -31.32 -21.10
C ILE A 5 21.63 -31.01 -20.62
N ALA A 6 21.45 -31.00 -19.32
CA ALA A 6 20.19 -30.56 -18.72
C ALA A 6 20.08 -29.02 -18.79
N LEU A 7 19.18 -28.54 -19.62
CA LEU A 7 18.83 -27.12 -19.71
C LEU A 7 17.95 -26.76 -18.52
N VAL A 8 18.52 -26.14 -17.49
CA VAL A 8 17.77 -25.58 -16.37
C VAL A 8 17.18 -24.25 -16.84
N ALA A 9 15.90 -24.24 -17.21
CA ALA A 9 15.16 -23.02 -17.49
C ALA A 9 14.91 -22.27 -16.17
N LEU A 10 15.66 -21.18 -15.95
CA LEU A 10 15.38 -20.23 -14.88
C LEU A 10 14.06 -19.50 -15.23
N PHE A 11 12.96 -19.92 -14.65
CA PHE A 11 11.73 -19.14 -14.65
C PHE A 11 11.93 -17.92 -13.73
N ALA A 12 12.46 -16.83 -14.26
CA ALA A 12 12.33 -15.51 -13.65
C ALA A 12 10.86 -15.14 -13.71
N GLY A 13 10.14 -15.32 -12.60
CA GLY A 13 8.76 -14.86 -12.45
C GLY A 13 8.73 -13.36 -12.66
N VAL A 14 8.37 -12.90 -13.86
CA VAL A 14 8.06 -11.51 -14.14
C VAL A 14 6.80 -11.19 -13.35
N CYS A 15 6.93 -10.49 -12.22
CA CYS A 15 5.82 -9.91 -11.48
C CYS A 15 5.17 -8.87 -12.40
N ARG A 16 4.18 -9.30 -13.18
CA ARG A 16 3.47 -8.44 -14.11
C ARG A 16 2.55 -7.55 -13.26
N ALA A 17 2.81 -6.25 -13.24
CA ALA A 17 1.91 -5.31 -12.60
C ALA A 17 0.49 -5.53 -13.13
N GLN A 18 -0.48 -5.66 -12.21
CA GLN A 18 -1.87 -5.88 -12.61
C GLN A 18 -2.38 -4.66 -13.38
N GLU A 19 -3.35 -4.90 -14.26
CA GLU A 19 -4.02 -3.81 -14.99
C GLU A 19 -4.79 -2.92 -14.00
N VAL A 20 -4.93 -1.65 -14.36
CA VAL A 20 -5.75 -0.70 -13.61
C VAL A 20 -7.21 -1.09 -13.77
N ALA A 21 -7.91 -1.32 -12.65
CA ALA A 21 -9.31 -1.70 -12.69
C ALA A 21 -10.19 -0.55 -13.22
N PRO A 22 -11.29 -0.85 -13.94
CA PRO A 22 -12.19 0.20 -14.47
C PRO A 22 -12.92 0.97 -13.36
N SER A 23 -13.04 0.41 -12.15
CA SER A 23 -13.73 1.02 -11.02
C SER A 23 -13.20 0.49 -9.69
N PRO A 24 -13.45 1.19 -8.56
CA PRO A 24 -12.98 0.74 -7.25
C PRO A 24 -13.58 -0.58 -6.78
N SER A 25 -14.76 -0.98 -7.27
CA SER A 25 -15.39 -2.26 -6.93
C SER A 25 -14.85 -3.45 -7.74
N GLN A 26 -14.04 -3.19 -8.77
CA GLN A 26 -13.47 -4.21 -9.65
C GLN A 26 -11.98 -4.48 -9.40
N VAL A 27 -11.40 -3.86 -8.38
CA VAL A 27 -10.02 -4.16 -7.97
C VAL A 27 -9.91 -5.60 -7.47
N ARG A 28 -8.72 -6.16 -7.58
CA ARG A 28 -8.41 -7.53 -7.14
C ARG A 28 -7.18 -7.50 -6.22
N PRO A 29 -7.35 -7.13 -4.95
CA PRO A 29 -6.24 -7.07 -4.01
C PRO A 29 -5.53 -8.41 -3.87
N LEU A 30 -4.25 -8.37 -3.54
CA LEU A 30 -3.50 -9.57 -3.20
C LEU A 30 -4.21 -10.35 -2.09
N LEU A 31 -4.17 -11.66 -2.21
CA LEU A 31 -4.74 -12.56 -1.20
C LEU A 31 -3.74 -12.76 -0.04
N VAL A 32 -4.27 -13.14 1.12
CA VAL A 32 -3.45 -13.64 2.24
C VAL A 32 -2.68 -14.87 1.77
N GLY A 33 -1.39 -14.95 2.14
CA GLY A 33 -0.45 -15.97 1.68
C GLY A 33 0.34 -15.59 0.43
N ALA A 34 -0.09 -14.58 -0.34
CA ALA A 34 0.70 -14.10 -1.47
C ALA A 34 2.00 -13.43 -1.01
N VAL A 35 3.06 -13.55 -1.81
CA VAL A 35 4.30 -12.78 -1.59
C VAL A 35 4.04 -11.31 -1.92
N ALA A 36 4.35 -10.42 -0.99
CA ALA A 36 4.23 -8.98 -1.19
C ALA A 36 5.22 -8.51 -2.28
N PRO A 37 4.73 -7.93 -3.40
CA PRO A 37 5.62 -7.47 -4.46
C PRO A 37 6.42 -6.27 -4.02
N ASP A 38 7.67 -6.19 -4.48
CA ASP A 38 8.46 -4.97 -4.40
C ASP A 38 8.00 -3.98 -5.48
N ALA A 39 8.15 -2.69 -5.20
CA ALA A 39 7.86 -1.63 -6.15
C ALA A 39 8.75 -0.40 -5.88
N PRO A 40 9.15 0.33 -6.93
CA PRO A 40 9.88 1.57 -6.76
C PRO A 40 8.96 2.66 -6.17
N LEU A 41 9.49 3.40 -5.21
CA LEU A 41 8.81 4.48 -4.49
C LEU A 41 9.75 5.65 -4.31
N ARG A 42 9.23 6.79 -3.86
CA ARG A 42 10.04 7.95 -3.47
C ARG A 42 9.70 8.40 -2.04
N GLY A 43 10.73 8.77 -1.29
CA GLY A 43 10.55 9.42 0.01
C GLY A 43 10.02 10.85 -0.10
N ILE A 44 9.65 11.45 1.03
CA ILE A 44 9.24 12.87 1.10
C ILE A 44 10.37 13.84 0.71
N ASP A 45 11.61 13.37 0.73
CA ASP A 45 12.81 14.09 0.28
C ASP A 45 13.07 13.95 -1.23
N GLY A 46 12.19 13.25 -1.95
CA GLY A 46 12.27 12.97 -3.37
C GLY A 46 13.24 11.84 -3.76
N LYS A 47 13.97 11.26 -2.82
CA LYS A 47 14.92 10.18 -3.11
C LYS A 47 14.17 8.89 -3.46
N THR A 48 14.69 8.19 -4.44
CA THR A 48 14.20 6.87 -4.84
C THR A 48 14.53 5.82 -3.79
N THR A 49 13.55 4.98 -3.51
CA THR A 49 13.64 3.80 -2.65
C THR A 49 12.81 2.67 -3.26
N SER A 50 12.72 1.52 -2.59
CA SER A 50 11.72 0.51 -2.92
C SER A 50 10.89 0.16 -1.68
N LEU A 51 9.74 -0.46 -1.91
CA LEU A 51 8.91 -0.91 -0.79
C LEU A 51 9.69 -1.89 0.08
N LYS A 52 10.37 -2.87 -0.52
CA LYS A 52 11.19 -3.85 0.19
C LYS A 52 12.27 -3.18 1.05
N ALA A 53 12.95 -2.15 0.52
CA ALA A 53 13.95 -1.40 1.28
C ALA A 53 13.32 -0.64 2.46
N ALA A 54 12.13 -0.05 2.26
CA ALA A 54 11.42 0.67 3.31
C ALA A 54 10.90 -0.25 4.44
N LEU A 55 10.59 -1.52 4.14
CA LEU A 55 10.13 -2.51 5.12
C LEU A 55 11.29 -3.17 5.89
N ASP A 56 12.51 -3.15 5.34
CA ASP A 56 13.76 -3.60 5.99
C ASP A 56 13.68 -5.03 6.58
N GLY A 57 12.98 -5.94 5.89
CA GLY A 57 12.82 -7.34 6.32
C GLY A 57 12.04 -7.52 7.63
N ARG A 58 11.36 -6.49 8.13
CA ARG A 58 10.56 -6.52 9.36
C ARG A 58 9.09 -6.78 9.06
N PRO A 59 8.34 -7.35 10.01
CA PRO A 59 6.90 -7.38 9.88
C PRO A 59 6.37 -5.95 9.70
N SER A 60 5.40 -5.75 8.80
CA SER A 60 5.08 -4.41 8.34
C SER A 60 3.58 -4.19 8.15
N VAL A 61 3.15 -2.95 8.43
CA VAL A 61 1.83 -2.42 8.10
C VAL A 61 1.97 -1.48 6.91
N VAL A 62 1.42 -1.86 5.78
CA VAL A 62 1.43 -1.07 4.54
C VAL A 62 0.04 -0.52 4.28
N ILE A 63 -0.08 0.80 4.25
CA ILE A 63 -1.34 1.53 4.09
C ILE A 63 -1.35 2.22 2.74
N PHE A 64 -2.32 1.90 1.89
CA PHE A 64 -2.55 2.66 0.67
C PHE A 64 -3.69 3.64 0.88
N TYR A 65 -3.47 4.90 0.51
CA TYR A 65 -4.46 5.96 0.63
C TYR A 65 -4.49 6.86 -0.62
N ARG A 66 -5.58 7.60 -0.80
CA ARG A 66 -5.85 8.32 -2.06
C ARG A 66 -5.01 9.58 -2.24
N GLY A 67 -4.62 10.22 -1.13
CA GLY A 67 -3.83 11.45 -1.12
C GLY A 67 -4.11 12.31 0.10
N GLY A 68 -3.20 13.25 0.38
CA GLY A 68 -3.28 14.19 1.52
C GLY A 68 -4.44 15.19 1.43
N TRP A 69 -5.02 15.36 0.26
CA TRP A 69 -6.23 16.14 0.02
C TRP A 69 -7.52 15.45 0.49
N CYS A 70 -7.49 14.14 0.77
CA CYS A 70 -8.67 13.35 1.13
C CYS A 70 -8.94 13.39 2.64
N PRO A 71 -10.08 13.97 3.12
CA PRO A 71 -10.35 14.11 4.55
C PRO A 71 -10.49 12.77 5.28
N TYR A 72 -11.11 11.76 4.65
CA TYR A 72 -11.23 10.41 5.21
C TYR A 72 -9.87 9.70 5.33
N CYS A 73 -8.96 9.95 4.39
CA CYS A 73 -7.60 9.42 4.45
C CYS A 73 -6.83 10.05 5.62
N ASN A 74 -6.91 11.37 5.75
CA ASN A 74 -6.25 12.08 6.84
C ASN A 74 -6.78 11.68 8.22
N ALA A 75 -8.09 11.39 8.34
CA ALA A 75 -8.66 10.86 9.57
C ALA A 75 -8.08 9.46 9.88
N HIS A 76 -8.03 8.57 8.88
CA HIS A 76 -7.47 7.23 9.04
C HIS A 76 -5.98 7.25 9.41
N LEU A 77 -5.17 8.09 8.76
CA LEU A 77 -3.74 8.22 9.10
C LEU A 77 -3.55 8.65 10.57
N ARG A 78 -4.41 9.54 11.10
CA ARG A 78 -4.38 9.90 12.53
C ARG A 78 -4.81 8.75 13.44
N GLU A 79 -5.88 8.01 13.08
CA GLU A 79 -6.28 6.82 13.85
C GLU A 79 -5.14 5.78 13.93
N VAL A 80 -4.37 5.58 12.85
CA VAL A 80 -3.19 4.71 12.85
C VAL A 80 -2.07 5.27 13.73
N LYS A 81 -1.88 6.59 13.75
CA LYS A 81 -0.91 7.23 14.67
C LYS A 81 -1.17 6.85 16.13
N ASP A 82 -2.44 6.75 16.54
CA ASP A 82 -2.82 6.45 17.92
C ASP A 82 -2.36 5.06 18.38
N VAL A 83 -2.20 4.11 17.46
CA VAL A 83 -1.73 2.73 17.75
C VAL A 83 -0.28 2.47 17.31
N GLN A 84 0.40 3.48 16.73
CA GLN A 84 1.74 3.31 16.19
C GLN A 84 2.77 2.86 17.23
N ALA A 85 2.69 3.37 18.46
CA ALA A 85 3.59 2.96 19.53
C ALA A 85 3.44 1.47 19.89
N ASP A 86 2.21 0.95 19.84
CA ASP A 86 1.96 -0.46 20.12
C ASP A 86 2.38 -1.35 18.93
N LEU A 87 2.17 -0.91 17.71
CA LEU A 87 2.70 -1.59 16.51
C LEU A 87 4.24 -1.66 16.56
N ALA A 88 4.90 -0.56 16.94
CA ALA A 88 6.36 -0.52 17.07
C ALA A 88 6.88 -1.48 18.19
N LYS A 89 6.19 -1.58 19.33
CA LYS A 89 6.51 -2.57 20.39
C LYS A 89 6.40 -4.00 19.90
N LEU A 90 5.50 -4.28 18.95
CA LEU A 90 5.36 -5.58 18.30
C LEU A 90 6.41 -5.81 17.18
N GLY A 91 7.31 -4.84 16.94
CA GLY A 91 8.36 -4.92 15.92
C GLY A 91 7.93 -4.49 14.52
N TYR A 92 6.69 -4.00 14.35
CA TYR A 92 6.19 -3.57 13.05
C TYR A 92 6.82 -2.26 12.56
N VAL A 93 7.12 -2.23 11.26
CA VAL A 93 7.30 -1.00 10.50
C VAL A 93 5.95 -0.58 9.92
N THR A 94 5.63 0.69 9.99
CA THR A 94 4.44 1.24 9.32
C THR A 94 4.87 2.17 8.19
N VAL A 95 4.30 1.98 7.01
CA VAL A 95 4.46 2.87 5.86
C VAL A 95 3.10 3.22 5.27
N ALA A 96 2.92 4.47 4.86
CA ALA A 96 1.71 4.90 4.15
C ALA A 96 2.09 5.39 2.75
N ILE A 97 1.36 4.92 1.74
CA ILE A 97 1.68 5.08 0.32
C ILE A 97 0.50 5.76 -0.37
N SER A 98 0.78 6.81 -1.14
CA SER A 98 -0.21 7.45 -2.01
C SER A 98 0.40 7.85 -3.35
N PRO A 99 -0.44 8.17 -4.37
CA PRO A 99 0.04 8.72 -5.63
C PRO A 99 0.55 10.15 -5.51
N ASP A 100 0.41 10.81 -4.38
CA ASP A 100 0.92 12.17 -4.21
C ASP A 100 2.44 12.22 -4.46
N ARG A 101 2.88 13.27 -5.16
CA ARG A 101 4.31 13.54 -5.33
C ARG A 101 4.97 13.91 -3.98
N PRO A 102 6.31 13.79 -3.87
CA PRO A 102 7.03 13.98 -2.59
C PRO A 102 6.70 15.28 -1.87
N GLU A 103 6.52 16.39 -2.60
CA GLU A 103 6.25 17.70 -2.01
C GLU A 103 4.86 17.75 -1.34
N GLU A 104 3.86 17.06 -1.90
CA GLU A 104 2.52 16.95 -1.31
C GLU A 104 2.52 16.01 -0.10
N LEU A 105 3.32 14.92 -0.16
CA LEU A 105 3.53 14.03 0.99
C LEU A 105 4.19 14.77 2.17
N ALA A 106 5.21 15.59 1.91
CA ALA A 106 5.88 16.38 2.94
C ALA A 106 4.90 17.31 3.66
N LYS A 107 3.97 17.95 2.92
CA LYS A 107 2.90 18.77 3.51
C LYS A 107 1.98 17.94 4.40
N THR A 108 1.59 16.74 3.95
CA THR A 108 0.72 15.83 4.69
C THR A 108 1.39 15.36 5.97
N ALA A 109 2.65 14.92 5.90
CA ALA A 109 3.43 14.47 7.04
C ALA A 109 3.53 15.56 8.12
N LYS A 110 3.91 16.77 7.71
CA LYS A 110 4.02 17.92 8.61
C LYS A 110 2.68 18.31 9.23
N LYS A 111 1.60 18.38 8.42
CA LYS A 111 0.27 18.78 8.86
C LYS A 111 -0.30 17.86 9.96
N HIS A 112 -0.02 16.58 9.89
CA HIS A 112 -0.59 15.58 10.79
C HIS A 112 0.43 15.02 11.80
N ASP A 113 1.68 15.47 11.74
CA ASP A 113 2.76 15.01 12.64
C ASP A 113 2.78 13.47 12.72
N LEU A 114 2.91 12.83 11.57
CA LEU A 114 2.85 11.37 11.45
C LEU A 114 4.20 10.75 11.83
N PRO A 115 4.23 9.76 12.77
CA PRO A 115 5.46 9.14 13.28
C PRO A 115 5.94 7.96 12.42
N TYR A 116 5.45 7.82 11.19
CA TYR A 116 5.80 6.76 10.26
C TYR A 116 6.03 7.30 8.85
N ALA A 117 6.69 6.50 8.01
CA ALA A 117 7.10 6.93 6.69
C ALA A 117 5.91 7.11 5.74
N LEU A 118 5.91 8.22 4.99
CA LEU A 118 5.04 8.42 3.83
C LEU A 118 5.89 8.26 2.57
N LEU A 119 5.38 7.47 1.61
CA LEU A 119 6.06 7.16 0.36
C LEU A 119 5.16 7.49 -0.84
N SER A 120 5.79 8.05 -1.86
CA SER A 120 5.15 8.41 -3.12
C SER A 120 5.17 7.23 -4.09
N ASP A 121 3.98 6.81 -4.53
CA ASP A 121 3.72 5.90 -5.63
C ASP A 121 3.09 6.68 -6.80
N SER A 122 3.71 7.79 -7.19
CA SER A 122 3.12 8.70 -8.18
C SER A 122 2.78 8.01 -9.51
N LYS A 123 3.55 7.00 -9.91
CA LYS A 123 3.33 6.19 -11.11
C LYS A 123 2.38 5.01 -10.89
N MET A 124 1.85 4.85 -9.69
CA MET A 124 0.92 3.77 -9.33
C MET A 124 1.49 2.36 -9.51
N GLU A 125 2.81 2.19 -9.45
CA GLU A 125 3.47 0.90 -9.66
C GLU A 125 3.19 -0.05 -8.47
N ALA A 126 3.30 0.44 -7.25
CA ALA A 126 2.97 -0.33 -6.05
C ALA A 126 1.47 -0.65 -6.00
N ALA A 127 0.59 0.34 -6.18
CA ALA A 127 -0.85 0.11 -6.14
C ALA A 127 -1.33 -0.88 -7.22
N ARG A 128 -0.71 -0.88 -8.41
CA ARG A 128 -0.98 -1.86 -9.47
C ARG A 128 -0.46 -3.24 -9.09
N ALA A 129 0.74 -3.35 -8.55
CA ALA A 129 1.30 -4.63 -8.11
C ALA A 129 0.48 -5.27 -6.98
N TYR A 130 -0.12 -4.45 -6.10
CA TYR A 130 -1.01 -4.91 -5.03
C TYR A 130 -2.46 -5.12 -5.49
N GLY A 131 -2.77 -4.88 -6.77
CA GLY A 131 -4.08 -5.11 -7.36
C GLY A 131 -5.19 -4.18 -6.88
N ILE A 132 -4.84 -2.98 -6.44
CA ILE A 132 -5.77 -2.01 -5.83
C ILE A 132 -5.92 -0.71 -6.61
N ALA A 133 -5.22 -0.57 -7.75
CA ALA A 133 -5.31 0.61 -8.60
C ALA A 133 -6.59 0.59 -9.44
N TYR A 134 -7.28 1.73 -9.54
CA TYR A 134 -8.45 1.87 -10.38
C TYR A 134 -8.46 3.21 -11.11
N GLN A 135 -9.14 3.25 -12.27
CA GLN A 135 -9.41 4.46 -13.05
C GLN A 135 -10.54 5.25 -12.39
N VAL A 136 -10.32 6.53 -12.14
CA VAL A 136 -11.38 7.43 -11.65
C VAL A 136 -12.27 7.85 -12.82
N ASP A 137 -13.58 7.72 -12.63
CA ASP A 137 -14.54 8.12 -13.65
C ASP A 137 -14.66 9.64 -13.83
N ALA A 138 -15.10 10.08 -15.01
CA ALA A 138 -15.18 11.50 -15.37
C ALA A 138 -16.11 12.31 -14.44
N GLN A 139 -17.20 11.71 -13.92
CA GLN A 139 -18.12 12.38 -13.01
C GLN A 139 -17.46 12.62 -11.66
N THR A 140 -16.72 11.64 -11.16
CA THR A 140 -15.95 11.76 -9.91
C THR A 140 -14.84 12.79 -10.07
N LEU A 141 -14.10 12.79 -11.19
CA LEU A 141 -13.08 13.81 -11.49
C LEU A 141 -13.67 15.22 -11.48
N LYS A 142 -14.82 15.42 -12.12
CA LYS A 142 -15.52 16.71 -12.11
C LYS A 142 -15.91 17.17 -10.69
N ARG A 143 -16.40 16.25 -9.83
CA ARG A 143 -16.70 16.55 -8.44
C ARG A 143 -15.45 16.90 -7.65
N MET A 144 -14.35 16.16 -7.86
CA MET A 144 -13.07 16.42 -7.20
C MET A 144 -12.52 17.80 -7.58
N ALA A 145 -12.55 18.14 -8.87
CA ALA A 145 -12.15 19.45 -9.37
C ALA A 145 -12.98 20.59 -8.74
N GLY A 146 -14.29 20.40 -8.56
CA GLY A 146 -15.17 21.33 -7.85
C GLY A 146 -14.78 21.56 -6.37
N HIS A 147 -14.02 20.64 -5.77
CA HIS A 147 -13.42 20.77 -4.43
C HIS A 147 -11.92 21.14 -4.48
N GLY A 148 -11.41 21.58 -5.63
CA GLY A 148 -10.02 22.01 -5.79
C GLY A 148 -9.01 20.87 -5.84
N VAL A 149 -9.45 19.62 -6.09
CA VAL A 149 -8.58 18.46 -6.20
C VAL A 149 -8.30 18.15 -7.67
N ASP A 150 -7.03 18.20 -8.04
CA ASP A 150 -6.50 17.83 -9.35
C ASP A 150 -5.50 16.67 -9.16
N LEU A 151 -5.84 15.50 -9.67
CA LEU A 151 -5.04 14.28 -9.48
C LEU A 151 -3.71 14.34 -10.22
N MET A 152 -3.69 14.85 -11.45
CA MET A 152 -2.46 14.98 -12.23
C MET A 152 -1.49 15.97 -11.58
N LYS A 153 -2.02 17.07 -11.02
CA LYS A 153 -1.22 18.02 -10.26
C LYS A 153 -0.71 17.42 -8.95
N SER A 154 -1.53 16.63 -8.25
CA SER A 154 -1.16 16.02 -6.97
C SER A 154 -0.09 14.94 -7.14
N SER A 155 -0.18 14.12 -8.19
CA SER A 155 0.79 13.06 -8.49
C SER A 155 2.01 13.56 -9.25
N GLY A 156 1.84 14.57 -10.11
CA GLY A 156 2.82 15.00 -11.10
C GLY A 156 2.89 14.07 -12.32
N GLU A 157 1.91 13.19 -12.51
CA GLU A 157 1.86 12.19 -13.59
C GLU A 157 0.56 12.32 -14.40
N PRO A 158 0.57 11.99 -15.70
CA PRO A 158 -0.58 12.19 -16.60
C PRO A 158 -1.60 11.05 -16.50
N HIS A 159 -2.11 10.75 -15.30
CA HIS A 159 -3.14 9.73 -15.08
C HIS A 159 -4.14 10.14 -14.01
N ASP A 160 -5.36 9.62 -14.12
CA ASP A 160 -6.44 9.79 -13.15
C ASP A 160 -6.69 8.49 -12.36
N TRP A 161 -5.61 7.85 -11.91
CA TRP A 161 -5.68 6.61 -11.14
C TRP A 161 -5.57 6.88 -9.65
N LEU A 162 -6.29 6.07 -8.88
CA LEU A 162 -6.21 6.09 -7.42
C LEU A 162 -6.15 4.65 -6.88
N PRO A 163 -5.53 4.44 -5.70
CA PRO A 163 -5.69 3.19 -4.99
C PRO A 163 -7.03 3.14 -4.28
N VAL A 164 -7.66 1.97 -4.24
CA VAL A 164 -8.67 1.67 -3.23
C VAL A 164 -7.98 1.73 -1.86
N PRO A 165 -8.55 2.46 -0.88
CA PRO A 165 -7.98 2.53 0.45
C PRO A 165 -7.83 1.14 1.05
N SER A 166 -6.59 0.76 1.36
CA SER A 166 -6.25 -0.60 1.75
C SER A 166 -5.19 -0.63 2.84
N VAL A 167 -5.20 -1.70 3.63
CA VAL A 167 -4.17 -2.01 4.61
C VAL A 167 -3.74 -3.45 4.39
N PHE A 168 -2.44 -3.65 4.29
CA PHE A 168 -1.80 -4.98 4.23
C PHE A 168 -0.91 -5.14 5.45
N ILE A 169 -1.01 -6.28 6.11
CA ILE A 169 -0.01 -6.71 7.09
C ILE A 169 0.87 -7.74 6.40
N ILE A 170 2.17 -7.48 6.39
CA ILE A 170 3.17 -8.32 5.75
C ILE A 170 4.04 -8.91 6.85
N GLY A 171 4.21 -10.22 6.83
CA GLY A 171 5.05 -10.95 7.77
C GLY A 171 6.54 -10.74 7.48
N LYS A 172 7.39 -11.13 8.41
CA LYS A 172 8.86 -11.13 8.25
C LYS A 172 9.33 -11.98 7.07
N ASP A 173 8.54 -13.00 6.72
CA ASP A 173 8.74 -13.88 5.56
C ASP A 173 8.37 -13.22 4.21
N GLY A 174 7.90 -11.97 4.22
CA GLY A 174 7.43 -11.25 3.05
C GLY A 174 6.04 -11.68 2.56
N ALA A 175 5.35 -12.58 3.26
CA ALA A 175 4.01 -12.99 2.91
C ALA A 175 2.95 -12.03 3.48
N VAL A 176 1.89 -11.80 2.71
CA VAL A 176 0.70 -11.07 3.17
C VAL A 176 -0.02 -11.91 4.23
N LYS A 177 -0.16 -11.39 5.44
CA LYS A 177 -0.83 -12.04 6.57
C LYS A 177 -2.26 -11.54 6.79
N PHE A 178 -2.56 -10.32 6.35
CA PHE A 178 -3.88 -9.71 6.47
C PHE A 178 -4.08 -8.70 5.34
N VAL A 179 -5.31 -8.60 4.85
CA VAL A 179 -5.72 -7.62 3.84
C VAL A 179 -7.04 -7.00 4.26
N TYR A 180 -7.10 -5.68 4.21
CA TYR A 180 -8.33 -4.91 4.22
C TYR A 180 -8.32 -3.98 3.01
N ALA A 181 -9.35 -4.03 2.20
CA ALA A 181 -9.57 -3.10 1.09
C ALA A 181 -11.06 -2.77 1.01
N ASN A 182 -11.40 -1.49 0.88
CA ASN A 182 -12.81 -1.10 0.79
C ASN A 182 -13.01 -0.06 -0.31
N PRO A 183 -13.85 -0.35 -1.33
CA PRO A 183 -14.17 0.60 -2.39
C PRO A 183 -14.95 1.83 -1.88
N ASP A 184 -15.68 1.74 -0.77
CA ASP A 184 -16.26 2.94 -0.13
C ASP A 184 -15.18 3.72 0.60
N ILE A 185 -14.83 4.86 0.03
CA ILE A 185 -13.77 5.73 0.56
C ILE A 185 -14.02 6.28 1.97
N ARG A 186 -15.25 6.17 2.49
CA ARG A 186 -15.63 6.62 3.83
C ARG A 186 -15.37 5.58 4.90
N VAL A 187 -15.32 4.30 4.50
CA VAL A 187 -15.12 3.17 5.41
C VAL A 187 -13.62 2.85 5.49
N ARG A 188 -13.10 2.75 6.70
CA ARG A 188 -11.69 2.49 6.99
C ARG A 188 -11.53 1.39 8.02
N LEU A 189 -10.41 0.67 7.92
CA LEU A 189 -10.01 -0.25 8.98
C LEU A 189 -9.79 0.52 10.27
N LYS A 190 -10.51 0.16 11.33
CA LYS A 190 -10.38 0.82 12.62
C LYS A 190 -9.09 0.42 13.34
N ALA A 191 -8.44 1.37 14.01
CA ALA A 191 -7.16 1.14 14.69
C ALA A 191 -7.16 -0.05 15.66
N PRO A 192 -8.20 -0.32 16.48
CA PRO A 192 -8.24 -1.52 17.31
C PRO A 192 -8.25 -2.83 16.51
N VAL A 193 -8.93 -2.84 15.36
CA VAL A 193 -8.95 -4.02 14.46
C VAL A 193 -7.60 -4.22 13.82
N LEU A 194 -6.94 -3.14 13.36
CA LEU A 194 -5.58 -3.19 12.85
C LEU A 194 -4.61 -3.78 13.88
N LEU A 195 -4.65 -3.29 15.13
CA LEU A 195 -3.77 -3.78 16.20
C LEU A 195 -4.04 -5.25 16.54
N ALA A 196 -5.30 -5.67 16.57
CA ALA A 196 -5.66 -7.06 16.79
C ALA A 196 -5.16 -7.97 15.64
N ALA A 197 -5.35 -7.55 14.38
CA ALA A 197 -4.85 -8.26 13.22
C ALA A 197 -3.32 -8.34 13.21
N ALA A 198 -2.61 -7.26 13.60
CA ALA A 198 -1.16 -7.25 13.71
C ALA A 198 -0.65 -8.22 14.78
N LYS A 199 -1.32 -8.31 15.93
CA LYS A 199 -0.99 -9.29 16.97
C LYS A 199 -1.18 -10.73 16.47
N ALA A 200 -2.34 -11.02 15.89
CA ALA A 200 -2.66 -12.36 15.36
C ALA A 200 -1.71 -12.78 14.23
N ALA A 201 -1.25 -11.84 13.42
CA ALA A 201 -0.32 -12.10 12.30
C ALA A 201 1.11 -12.48 12.74
N LEU A 202 1.47 -12.27 14.01
CA LEU A 202 2.75 -12.71 14.59
C LEU A 202 2.67 -14.12 15.16
N GLU A 203 1.46 -14.65 15.39
CA GLU A 203 1.28 -15.99 15.90
C GLU A 203 1.58 -17.01 14.79
N GLU A 204 2.42 -17.98 15.08
CA GLU A 204 2.63 -19.11 14.17
C GLU A 204 1.34 -19.93 14.09
N PRO A 205 0.97 -20.46 12.89
CA PRO A 205 -0.16 -21.33 12.79
C PRO A 205 0.04 -22.54 13.69
N ALA A 206 -0.96 -22.84 14.55
CA ALA A 206 -0.92 -24.02 15.38
C ALA A 206 -0.75 -25.27 14.49
N PRO A 207 0.09 -26.26 14.90
CA PRO A 207 0.20 -27.50 14.16
C PRO A 207 -1.18 -28.14 14.01
N PRO A 208 -1.48 -28.79 12.87
CA PRO A 208 -2.76 -29.49 12.69
C PRO A 208 -2.95 -30.47 13.83
N LYS A 209 -4.14 -30.46 14.45
CA LYS A 209 -4.46 -31.47 15.46
C LYS A 209 -4.43 -32.84 14.80
N PRO A 210 -3.86 -33.85 15.46
CA PRO A 210 -3.79 -35.22 14.93
C PRO A 210 -5.20 -35.82 14.72
#